data_54a986d97c146c109280fd020c0f8172
#
_entry.id   54a986d97c146c109280fd020c0f8172
#
_cell.length_a   1.000
_cell.length_b   1.000
_cell.length_c   1.000
_cell.angle_alpha   90.00
_cell.angle_beta   90.00
_cell.angle_gamma   90.00
#
_symmetry.space_group_name_H-M   'P 1'
#
loop_
_entity.id
_entity.type
_entity.pdbx_description
1 polymer ?
#
loop_
_entity_poly.entity_id
_entity_poly.type
_entity_poly.pdbx_seq_one_letter_code
_entity_poly.pdbx_strand_id
1 'polypeptide(L)'
;MKKRLFSLLLVSALVFTLSGCGEKSLLRESDPVTLNFWHVYGEQSGSPMDLLVQEFNRTVGQEKGVRVQVTNLSSASKIGGFLKEAQKGGRDAPEMPDLFTCHISDATALGSDNLVDWNARFTAEELSNFVPCFLADGMTEDGTLLLFPISKSTQLLMCNGNGFARFSQATGVSYADLSTWESFYDAAGKFYDWSGGEAFCALDYPIRSVELNALEHGSGDFYTENGWYDTNNVVFKESWMQFARSLAQGHVVVSDLYSNTQVMTGDVLSGLGSSAAILYYNDTVTYRDGTQEPMDLHVLPMSKTAGADALMTQAGVGLCAYKTTDQKAEAAALFVR
;
A
#
# COMPACT_ATOMS: atom_id res chain seq x y z
N MET A 1 51.82 -38.67 29.56
CA MET A 1 50.40 -38.53 29.97
C MET A 1 50.03 -37.09 30.37
N LYS A 2 50.85 -36.35 31.11
CA LYS A 2 50.49 -34.93 31.56
C LYS A 2 50.30 -33.91 30.43
N LYS A 3 51.03 -34.01 29.30
CA LYS A 3 50.85 -33.07 28.14
C LYS A 3 49.58 -33.31 27.34
N ARG A 4 49.01 -34.52 27.29
CA ARG A 4 47.74 -34.81 26.60
C ARG A 4 46.50 -34.37 27.41
N LEU A 5 46.60 -34.37 28.76
CA LEU A 5 45.54 -33.87 29.63
C LEU A 5 45.41 -32.33 29.54
N PHE A 6 46.53 -31.62 29.39
CA PHE A 6 46.53 -30.16 29.26
C PHE A 6 45.95 -29.67 27.92
N SER A 7 46.19 -30.43 26.83
CA SER A 7 45.59 -30.15 25.51
C SER A 7 44.09 -30.40 25.47
N LEU A 8 43.58 -31.41 26.19
CA LEU A 8 42.14 -31.67 26.26
C LEU A 8 41.40 -30.59 27.10
N LEU A 9 42.02 -30.10 28.18
CA LEU A 9 41.47 -29.01 28.99
C LEU A 9 41.45 -27.68 28.24
N LEU A 10 42.44 -27.39 27.38
CA LEU A 10 42.44 -26.18 26.54
C LEU A 10 41.40 -26.23 25.43
N VAL A 11 41.15 -27.40 24.81
CA VAL A 11 40.15 -27.59 23.80
C VAL A 11 38.74 -27.50 24.38
N SER A 12 38.48 -28.02 25.59
CA SER A 12 37.21 -27.90 26.26
C SER A 12 36.94 -26.48 26.74
N ALA A 13 37.98 -25.71 27.13
CA ALA A 13 37.83 -24.28 27.46
C ALA A 13 37.54 -23.40 26.22
N LEU A 14 38.06 -23.76 25.03
CA LEU A 14 37.77 -23.04 23.78
C LEU A 14 36.36 -23.34 23.25
N VAL A 15 35.78 -24.49 23.53
CA VAL A 15 34.41 -24.84 23.12
C VAL A 15 33.37 -24.10 23.96
N PHE A 16 33.69 -23.73 25.21
CA PHE A 16 32.79 -22.95 26.07
C PHE A 16 32.81 -21.44 25.80
N THR A 17 33.79 -20.90 25.05
CA THR A 17 33.84 -19.46 24.71
C THR A 17 33.17 -19.12 23.39
N LEU A 18 32.64 -20.13 22.66
CA LEU A 18 31.79 -19.91 21.44
C LEU A 18 30.29 -19.89 21.76
N SER A 19 29.90 -19.86 23.03
CA SER A 19 28.56 -19.47 23.43
C SER A 19 28.45 -17.96 23.20
N GLY A 20 28.08 -17.56 21.96
CA GLY A 20 27.89 -16.19 21.57
C GLY A 20 27.00 -15.49 22.60
N CYS A 21 27.36 -14.27 22.97
CA CYS A 21 26.46 -13.30 23.59
C CYS A 21 25.30 -12.97 22.62
N GLY A 22 24.40 -13.92 22.41
CA GLY A 22 23.07 -13.60 21.96
C GLY A 22 22.34 -13.01 23.17
N GLU A 23 21.82 -11.83 23.06
CA GLU A 23 20.90 -11.30 24.06
C GLU A 23 19.85 -12.38 24.34
N LYS A 24 19.64 -12.69 25.63
CA LYS A 24 18.61 -13.67 26.00
C LYS A 24 17.27 -13.12 25.59
N SER A 25 16.55 -13.87 24.73
CA SER A 25 15.18 -13.54 24.39
C SER A 25 14.33 -13.28 25.64
N LEU A 26 13.57 -12.20 25.61
CA LEU A 26 12.60 -11.84 26.66
C LEU A 26 11.30 -12.63 26.53
N LEU A 27 11.10 -13.32 25.39
CA LEU A 27 9.88 -14.07 25.11
C LEU A 27 9.94 -15.46 25.71
N ARG A 28 8.90 -15.84 26.45
CA ARG A 28 8.80 -17.14 27.13
C ARG A 28 7.35 -17.61 27.18
N GLU A 29 7.12 -18.87 26.94
CA GLU A 29 5.79 -19.47 27.10
C GLU A 29 5.23 -19.29 28.53
N SER A 30 6.11 -19.29 29.56
CA SER A 30 5.75 -19.12 30.98
C SER A 30 5.40 -17.67 31.36
N ASP A 31 5.71 -16.71 30.51
CA ASP A 31 5.44 -15.27 30.71
C ASP A 31 4.86 -14.68 29.40
N PRO A 32 3.62 -15.06 29.05
CA PRO A 32 3.05 -14.74 27.76
C PRO A 32 2.75 -13.24 27.62
N VAL A 33 2.95 -12.71 26.41
CA VAL A 33 2.65 -11.34 26.05
C VAL A 33 1.56 -11.29 24.97
N THR A 34 0.60 -10.38 25.12
CA THR A 34 -0.41 -10.09 24.09
C THR A 34 -0.11 -8.75 23.43
N LEU A 35 -0.10 -8.75 22.10
CA LEU A 35 -0.01 -7.56 21.27
C LEU A 35 -1.39 -7.22 20.71
N ASN A 36 -1.87 -6.02 21.01
CA ASN A 36 -3.08 -5.47 20.39
C ASN A 36 -2.69 -4.90 19.02
N PHE A 37 -3.29 -5.42 17.96
CA PHE A 37 -2.98 -5.06 16.58
C PHE A 37 -4.17 -4.42 15.87
N TRP A 38 -4.00 -3.18 15.42
CA TRP A 38 -4.99 -2.47 14.60
C TRP A 38 -4.56 -2.49 13.13
N HIS A 39 -5.44 -3.01 12.26
CA HIS A 39 -5.16 -3.01 10.83
C HIS A 39 -6.40 -2.70 9.98
N VAL A 40 -6.17 -2.41 8.70
CA VAL A 40 -7.18 -1.93 7.75
C VAL A 40 -7.61 -2.99 6.73
N TYR A 41 -7.21 -4.24 6.92
CA TYR A 41 -7.45 -5.32 5.95
C TYR A 41 -8.70 -6.16 6.25
N GLY A 42 -9.47 -5.81 7.26
CA GLY A 42 -10.58 -6.65 7.76
C GLY A 42 -11.82 -6.71 6.87
N GLU A 43 -11.97 -5.79 5.92
CA GLU A 43 -13.11 -5.79 4.98
C GLU A 43 -12.90 -6.74 3.79
N GLN A 44 -11.71 -7.30 3.62
CA GLN A 44 -11.41 -8.25 2.56
C GLN A 44 -12.01 -9.61 2.90
N SER A 45 -12.75 -10.20 1.98
CA SER A 45 -13.24 -11.58 2.13
C SER A 45 -12.06 -12.53 2.32
N GLY A 46 -12.02 -13.26 3.45
CA GLY A 46 -10.90 -14.14 3.79
C GLY A 46 -9.59 -13.38 3.97
N SER A 47 -9.61 -12.25 4.70
CA SER A 47 -8.48 -11.36 4.93
C SER A 47 -7.15 -12.12 5.10
N PRO A 48 -6.17 -11.95 4.19
CA PRO A 48 -4.87 -12.61 4.32
C PRO A 48 -4.17 -12.27 5.63
N MET A 49 -4.35 -11.06 6.15
CA MET A 49 -3.77 -10.63 7.43
C MET A 49 -4.36 -11.41 8.60
N ASP A 50 -5.68 -11.63 8.61
CA ASP A 50 -6.32 -12.42 9.66
C ASP A 50 -5.86 -13.88 9.64
N LEU A 51 -5.63 -14.44 8.45
CA LEU A 51 -5.07 -15.79 8.30
C LEU A 51 -3.63 -15.88 8.81
N LEU A 52 -2.79 -14.88 8.50
CA LEU A 52 -1.42 -14.80 9.00
C LEU A 52 -1.38 -14.69 10.52
N VAL A 53 -2.23 -13.86 11.11
CA VAL A 53 -2.35 -13.72 12.58
C VAL A 53 -2.79 -15.04 13.22
N GLN A 54 -3.77 -15.73 12.65
CA GLN A 54 -4.22 -17.03 13.15
C GLN A 54 -3.09 -18.07 13.09
N GLU A 55 -2.37 -18.12 11.97
CA GLU A 55 -1.25 -19.05 11.79
C GLU A 55 -0.11 -18.74 12.76
N PHE A 56 0.28 -17.47 12.91
CA PHE A 56 1.27 -17.05 13.90
C PHE A 56 0.85 -17.46 15.31
N ASN A 57 -0.37 -17.17 15.74
CA ASN A 57 -0.88 -17.48 17.07
C ASN A 57 -0.90 -19.00 17.34
N ARG A 58 -1.10 -19.84 16.30
CA ARG A 58 -1.14 -21.31 16.40
C ARG A 58 0.24 -21.96 16.39
N THR A 59 1.25 -21.28 15.87
CA THR A 59 2.59 -21.81 15.64
C THR A 59 3.65 -21.08 16.49
N VAL A 60 4.43 -20.21 15.87
CA VAL A 60 5.56 -19.50 16.49
C VAL A 60 5.10 -18.68 17.71
N GLY A 61 3.96 -18.04 17.62
CA GLY A 61 3.42 -17.25 18.73
C GLY A 61 3.16 -18.11 19.95
N GLN A 62 2.54 -19.28 19.78
CA GLN A 62 2.31 -20.22 20.88
C GLN A 62 3.63 -20.70 21.48
N GLU A 63 4.61 -21.10 20.67
CA GLU A 63 5.91 -21.59 21.13
C GLU A 63 6.68 -20.54 21.95
N LYS A 64 6.58 -19.27 21.54
CA LYS A 64 7.31 -18.16 22.19
C LYS A 64 6.49 -17.40 23.26
N GLY A 65 5.26 -17.81 23.52
CA GLY A 65 4.38 -17.13 24.47
C GLY A 65 3.91 -15.76 23.96
N VAL A 66 3.74 -15.60 22.65
CA VAL A 66 3.25 -14.36 22.02
C VAL A 66 1.88 -14.60 21.41
N ARG A 67 0.93 -13.70 21.68
CA ARG A 67 -0.40 -13.71 21.08
C ARG A 67 -0.68 -12.35 20.44
N VAL A 68 -1.12 -12.35 19.20
CA VAL A 68 -1.61 -11.16 18.50
C VAL A 68 -3.14 -11.16 18.53
N GLN A 69 -3.72 -10.08 19.07
CA GLN A 69 -5.16 -9.83 19.09
C GLN A 69 -5.50 -8.69 18.15
N VAL A 70 -6.35 -8.98 17.17
CA VAL A 70 -6.69 -8.04 16.09
C VAL A 70 -7.90 -7.19 16.44
N THR A 71 -7.83 -5.91 16.08
CA THR A 71 -8.98 -5.01 15.94
C THR A 71 -8.98 -4.45 14.53
N ASN A 72 -10.01 -4.82 13.75
CA ASN A 72 -10.18 -4.36 12.39
C ASN A 72 -10.75 -2.94 12.36
N LEU A 73 -10.10 -2.05 11.61
CA LEU A 73 -10.57 -0.70 11.35
C LEU A 73 -11.00 -0.59 9.88
N SER A 74 -12.11 0.09 9.64
CA SER A 74 -12.77 0.12 8.33
C SER A 74 -12.04 0.93 7.26
N SER A 75 -11.00 1.70 7.63
CA SER A 75 -10.32 2.57 6.65
C SER A 75 -8.94 3.03 7.13
N ALA A 76 -7.96 2.99 6.23
CA ALA A 76 -6.63 3.54 6.47
C ALA A 76 -6.65 5.03 6.79
N SER A 77 -7.57 5.80 6.20
CA SER A 77 -7.71 7.24 6.47
C SER A 77 -8.21 7.55 7.87
N LYS A 78 -8.91 6.64 8.52
CA LYS A 78 -9.46 6.83 9.87
C LYS A 78 -8.47 6.45 10.98
N ILE A 79 -7.53 5.54 10.70
CA ILE A 79 -6.62 5.02 11.71
C ILE A 79 -5.76 6.12 12.34
N GLY A 80 -5.27 7.08 11.54
CA GLY A 80 -4.49 8.22 12.04
C GLY A 80 -5.26 9.08 13.05
N GLY A 81 -6.59 9.24 12.86
CA GLY A 81 -7.45 9.91 13.83
C GLY A 81 -7.55 9.17 15.15
N PHE A 82 -7.81 7.86 15.12
CA PHE A 82 -7.88 7.02 16.31
C PHE A 82 -6.55 6.95 17.06
N LEU A 83 -5.43 6.88 16.36
CA LEU A 83 -4.09 6.90 16.96
C LEU A 83 -3.81 8.22 17.69
N LYS A 84 -4.20 9.36 17.10
CA LYS A 84 -4.07 10.67 17.74
C LYS A 84 -4.96 10.79 18.98
N GLU A 85 -6.17 10.25 18.95
CA GLU A 85 -7.07 10.20 20.11
C GLU A 85 -6.47 9.32 21.21
N ALA A 86 -5.98 8.13 20.87
CA ALA A 86 -5.31 7.23 21.80
C ALA A 86 -4.10 7.89 22.47
N GLN A 87 -3.27 8.60 21.69
CA GLN A 87 -2.08 9.30 22.20
C GLN A 87 -2.42 10.45 23.13
N LYS A 88 -3.50 11.21 22.84
CA LYS A 88 -3.96 12.29 23.73
C LYS A 88 -4.45 11.77 25.07
N GLY A 89 -4.93 10.54 25.12
CA GLY A 89 -5.54 9.96 26.28
C GLY A 89 -6.88 10.65 26.64
N GLY A 90 -7.48 10.22 27.70
CA GLY A 90 -8.75 10.75 28.20
C GLY A 90 -9.70 9.62 28.59
N ARG A 91 -10.83 9.96 29.23
CA ARG A 91 -11.75 8.97 29.78
C ARG A 91 -12.36 8.05 28.72
N ASP A 92 -12.59 8.58 27.52
CA ASP A 92 -13.25 7.88 26.41
C ASP A 92 -12.29 7.60 25.23
N ALA A 93 -10.98 7.89 25.40
CA ALA A 93 -9.98 7.61 24.40
C ALA A 93 -9.72 6.10 24.28
N PRO A 94 -9.55 5.56 23.06
CA PRO A 94 -9.15 4.17 22.90
C PRO A 94 -7.76 3.93 23.49
N GLU A 95 -7.48 2.70 23.92
CA GLU A 95 -6.14 2.30 24.34
C GLU A 95 -5.21 2.26 23.12
N MET A 96 -3.98 2.80 23.27
CA MET A 96 -2.98 2.77 22.21
C MET A 96 -2.63 1.31 21.86
N PRO A 97 -2.74 0.90 20.57
CA PRO A 97 -2.36 -0.45 20.17
C PRO A 97 -0.84 -0.64 20.23
N ASP A 98 -0.40 -1.89 20.42
CA ASP A 98 1.02 -2.25 20.38
C ASP A 98 1.55 -2.28 18.94
N LEU A 99 0.71 -2.74 17.99
CA LEU A 99 0.97 -2.80 16.55
C LEU A 99 -0.17 -2.12 15.79
N PHE A 100 0.15 -1.44 14.70
CA PHE A 100 -0.86 -0.85 13.84
C PHE A 100 -0.32 -0.60 12.42
N THR A 101 -1.24 -0.61 11.46
CA THR A 101 -0.92 -0.20 10.09
C THR A 101 -1.27 1.27 9.91
N CYS A 102 -0.36 2.07 9.36
CA CYS A 102 -0.62 3.48 9.07
C CYS A 102 0.24 4.00 7.91
N HIS A 103 0.01 5.24 7.49
CA HIS A 103 0.89 5.96 6.58
C HIS A 103 2.05 6.62 7.34
N ILE A 104 3.15 6.92 6.64
CA ILE A 104 4.33 7.56 7.24
C ILE A 104 3.98 8.90 7.91
N SER A 105 3.06 9.67 7.35
CA SER A 105 2.57 10.92 7.94
C SER A 105 1.90 10.73 9.30
N ASP A 106 1.19 9.62 9.51
CA ASP A 106 0.57 9.30 10.80
C ASP A 106 1.64 8.87 11.82
N ALA A 107 2.59 8.03 11.40
CA ALA A 107 3.73 7.61 12.24
C ALA A 107 4.56 8.81 12.69
N THR A 108 4.90 9.70 11.77
CA THR A 108 5.65 10.93 12.08
C THR A 108 4.88 11.85 13.04
N ALA A 109 3.54 11.93 12.86
CA ALA A 109 2.69 12.75 13.74
C ALA A 109 2.59 12.19 15.18
N LEU A 110 2.79 10.88 15.38
CA LEU A 110 2.89 10.26 16.71
C LEU A 110 4.23 10.56 17.40
N GLY A 111 5.25 10.95 16.62
CA GLY A 111 6.63 11.17 17.09
C GLY A 111 7.48 9.89 17.05
N SER A 112 8.62 9.96 16.38
CA SER A 112 9.54 8.81 16.20
C SER A 112 10.02 8.20 17.52
N ASP A 113 10.18 9.03 18.57
CA ASP A 113 10.58 8.57 19.89
C ASP A 113 9.58 7.61 20.55
N ASN A 114 8.32 7.67 20.16
CA ASN A 114 7.24 6.81 20.66
C ASN A 114 7.10 5.50 19.89
N LEU A 115 7.84 5.33 18.78
CA LEU A 115 7.73 4.20 17.89
C LEU A 115 9.01 3.35 17.90
N VAL A 116 8.84 2.05 17.66
CA VAL A 116 9.98 1.12 17.51
C VAL A 116 10.70 1.45 16.20
N ASP A 117 12.02 1.64 16.31
CA ASP A 117 12.89 1.66 15.13
C ASP A 117 13.17 0.22 14.69
N TRP A 118 12.65 -0.13 13.52
CA TRP A 118 12.83 -1.47 12.98
C TRP A 118 14.28 -1.77 12.59
N ASN A 119 15.12 -0.75 12.29
CA ASN A 119 16.56 -0.97 12.07
C ASN A 119 17.24 -1.57 13.32
N ALA A 120 16.75 -1.28 14.51
CA ALA A 120 17.28 -1.84 15.76
C ALA A 120 16.78 -3.28 16.02
N ARG A 121 15.83 -3.78 15.25
CA ARG A 121 15.18 -5.09 15.45
C ARG A 121 15.47 -6.09 14.34
N PHE A 122 15.97 -5.63 13.19
CA PHE A 122 16.30 -6.45 12.03
C PHE A 122 17.77 -6.25 11.66
N THR A 123 18.43 -7.31 11.26
CA THR A 123 19.80 -7.24 10.71
C THR A 123 19.77 -6.65 9.29
N ALA A 124 20.89 -6.10 8.84
CA ALA A 124 21.04 -5.63 7.47
C ALA A 124 20.78 -6.76 6.43
N GLU A 125 21.12 -8.00 6.76
CA GLU A 125 20.85 -9.19 5.92
C GLU A 125 19.34 -9.45 5.81
N GLU A 126 18.60 -9.41 6.93
CA GLU A 126 17.13 -9.55 6.91
C GLU A 126 16.47 -8.44 6.07
N LEU A 127 16.89 -7.17 6.25
CA LEU A 127 16.36 -6.05 5.50
C LEU A 127 16.71 -6.11 4.01
N SER A 128 17.85 -6.70 3.63
CA SER A 128 18.26 -6.82 2.23
C SER A 128 17.34 -7.74 1.40
N ASN A 129 16.47 -8.52 2.03
CA ASN A 129 15.47 -9.35 1.36
C ASN A 129 14.24 -8.54 0.89
N PHE A 130 14.13 -7.28 1.31
CA PHE A 130 13.01 -6.40 0.94
C PHE A 130 13.42 -5.46 -0.19
N VAL A 131 12.42 -5.05 -0.98
CA VAL A 131 12.63 -4.07 -2.06
C VAL A 131 13.08 -2.74 -1.45
N PRO A 132 14.24 -2.18 -1.84
CA PRO A 132 14.81 -1.01 -1.18
C PRO A 132 13.89 0.21 -1.15
N CYS A 133 13.15 0.49 -2.23
CA CYS A 133 12.22 1.62 -2.27
C CYS A 133 11.01 1.41 -1.33
N PHE A 134 10.64 0.17 -1.01
CA PHE A 134 9.57 -0.11 -0.04
C PHE A 134 10.02 0.15 1.40
N LEU A 135 11.28 -0.15 1.72
CA LEU A 135 11.87 0.24 3.00
C LEU A 135 12.02 1.76 3.12
N ALA A 136 12.51 2.40 2.04
CA ALA A 136 12.70 3.85 2.03
C ALA A 136 11.41 4.64 2.29
N ASP A 137 10.26 4.14 1.82
CA ASP A 137 8.94 4.74 2.09
C ASP A 137 8.56 4.74 3.59
N GLY A 138 9.14 3.83 4.36
CA GLY A 138 8.92 3.72 5.81
C GLY A 138 9.94 4.45 6.66
N MET A 139 10.94 5.10 6.04
CA MET A 139 12.02 5.80 6.72
C MET A 139 11.72 7.28 6.90
N THR A 140 12.18 7.82 8.01
CA THR A 140 12.27 9.27 8.23
C THR A 140 13.53 9.83 7.56
N GLU A 141 13.65 11.16 7.48
CA GLU A 141 14.81 11.85 6.88
C GLU A 141 16.14 11.49 7.56
N ASP A 142 16.11 11.18 8.86
CA ASP A 142 17.29 10.78 9.63
C ASP A 142 17.62 9.28 9.50
N GLY A 143 16.86 8.54 8.68
CA GLY A 143 17.08 7.13 8.39
C GLY A 143 16.45 6.15 9.39
N THR A 144 15.62 6.61 10.32
CA THR A 144 14.87 5.73 11.25
C THR A 144 13.75 5.00 10.49
N LEU A 145 13.74 3.67 10.53
CA LEU A 145 12.70 2.86 9.89
C LEU A 145 11.50 2.70 10.83
N LEU A 146 10.48 3.54 10.65
CA LEU A 146 9.26 3.53 11.47
C LEU A 146 8.18 2.60 10.94
N LEU A 147 8.09 2.46 9.62
CA LEU A 147 7.10 1.60 8.95
C LEU A 147 7.78 0.42 8.29
N PHE A 148 7.42 -0.78 8.73
CA PHE A 148 7.84 -1.99 8.05
C PHE A 148 6.91 -2.26 6.84
N PRO A 149 7.42 -2.51 5.63
CA PRO A 149 6.58 -2.71 4.45
C PRO A 149 5.87 -4.07 4.52
N ILE A 150 4.53 -4.06 4.45
CA ILE A 150 3.71 -5.29 4.46
C ILE A 150 3.15 -5.56 3.06
N SER A 151 2.56 -4.52 2.46
CA SER A 151 2.01 -4.58 1.10
C SER A 151 2.11 -3.23 0.44
N LYS A 152 2.34 -3.23 -0.86
CA LYS A 152 2.37 -2.02 -1.68
C LYS A 152 1.46 -2.20 -2.88
N SER A 153 0.82 -1.11 -3.27
CA SER A 153 -0.03 -1.04 -4.45
C SER A 153 0.46 0.06 -5.39
N THR A 154 0.05 -0.05 -6.64
CA THR A 154 0.26 0.98 -7.66
C THR A 154 -1.06 1.32 -8.34
N GLN A 155 -1.09 2.30 -9.22
CA GLN A 155 -2.25 2.57 -10.05
C GLN A 155 -2.22 1.72 -11.31
N LEU A 156 -3.38 1.14 -11.64
CA LEU A 156 -3.60 0.33 -12.83
C LEU A 156 -4.89 0.76 -13.52
N LEU A 157 -4.94 0.59 -14.83
CA LEU A 157 -6.15 0.75 -15.62
C LEU A 157 -6.84 -0.61 -15.73
N MET A 158 -8.09 -0.69 -15.29
CA MET A 158 -8.89 -1.91 -15.29
C MET A 158 -10.10 -1.71 -16.19
N CYS A 159 -10.24 -2.54 -17.23
CA CYS A 159 -11.27 -2.41 -18.26
C CYS A 159 -12.24 -3.59 -18.23
N ASN A 160 -13.54 -3.33 -18.43
CA ASN A 160 -14.51 -4.34 -18.81
C ASN A 160 -14.20 -4.79 -20.25
N GLY A 161 -13.59 -5.96 -20.42
CA GLY A 161 -13.12 -6.48 -21.71
C GLY A 161 -14.24 -6.75 -22.70
N ASN A 162 -15.40 -7.21 -22.25
CA ASN A 162 -16.58 -7.41 -23.13
C ASN A 162 -17.08 -6.09 -23.70
N GLY A 163 -17.19 -5.05 -22.88
CA GLY A 163 -17.52 -3.70 -23.31
C GLY A 163 -16.47 -3.14 -24.25
N PHE A 164 -15.18 -3.30 -23.88
CA PHE A 164 -14.08 -2.83 -24.71
C PHE A 164 -14.01 -3.53 -26.08
N ALA A 165 -14.29 -4.82 -26.15
CA ALA A 165 -14.32 -5.55 -27.42
C ALA A 165 -15.40 -4.99 -28.37
N ARG A 166 -16.57 -4.63 -27.86
CA ARG A 166 -17.64 -3.98 -28.65
C ARG A 166 -17.20 -2.61 -29.18
N PHE A 167 -16.59 -1.80 -28.30
CA PHE A 167 -16.05 -0.50 -28.66
C PHE A 167 -14.92 -0.62 -29.69
N SER A 168 -13.96 -1.51 -29.45
CA SER A 168 -12.83 -1.79 -30.35
C SER A 168 -13.31 -2.22 -31.75
N GLN A 169 -14.28 -3.12 -31.82
CA GLN A 169 -14.84 -3.58 -33.09
C GLN A 169 -15.50 -2.43 -33.89
N ALA A 170 -16.15 -1.51 -33.20
CA ALA A 170 -16.87 -0.42 -33.83
C ALA A 170 -15.95 0.73 -34.29
N THR A 171 -14.87 1.00 -33.57
CA THR A 171 -14.03 2.21 -33.74
C THR A 171 -12.61 1.94 -34.18
N GLY A 172 -12.15 0.70 -34.09
CA GLY A 172 -10.74 0.31 -34.33
C GLY A 172 -9.78 0.66 -33.20
N VAL A 173 -10.26 1.22 -32.08
CA VAL A 173 -9.42 1.50 -30.90
C VAL A 173 -8.99 0.18 -30.25
N SER A 174 -7.73 0.07 -29.90
CA SER A 174 -7.11 -1.11 -29.27
C SER A 174 -6.58 -0.79 -27.86
N TYR A 175 -6.22 -1.80 -27.09
CA TYR A 175 -5.54 -1.60 -25.80
C TYR A 175 -4.19 -0.88 -25.94
N ALA A 176 -3.51 -0.98 -27.09
CA ALA A 176 -2.28 -0.24 -27.34
C ALA A 176 -2.50 1.28 -27.37
N ASP A 177 -3.68 1.74 -27.78
CA ASP A 177 -4.06 3.15 -27.79
C ASP A 177 -4.29 3.71 -26.39
N LEU A 178 -4.32 2.86 -25.35
CA LEU A 178 -4.43 3.28 -23.96
C LEU A 178 -3.07 3.44 -23.27
N SER A 179 -1.98 3.24 -24.00
CA SER A 179 -0.62 3.23 -23.41
C SER A 179 -0.03 4.61 -23.15
N THR A 180 -0.53 5.65 -23.80
CA THR A 180 -0.09 7.04 -23.58
C THR A 180 -1.25 7.92 -23.19
N TRP A 181 -0.98 9.00 -22.40
CA TRP A 181 -2.03 9.92 -21.97
C TRP A 181 -2.76 10.58 -23.14
N GLU A 182 -2.04 10.96 -24.20
CA GLU A 182 -2.66 11.57 -25.38
C GLU A 182 -3.64 10.60 -26.03
N SER A 183 -3.19 9.38 -26.36
CA SER A 183 -4.04 8.39 -27.01
C SER A 183 -5.14 7.86 -26.10
N PHE A 184 -4.91 7.80 -24.79
CA PHE A 184 -5.94 7.47 -23.81
C PHE A 184 -7.10 8.48 -23.81
N TYR A 185 -6.80 9.79 -23.78
CA TYR A 185 -7.86 10.81 -23.81
C TYR A 185 -8.55 10.88 -25.17
N ASP A 186 -7.84 10.63 -26.27
CA ASP A 186 -8.44 10.48 -27.61
C ASP A 186 -9.39 9.28 -27.66
N ALA A 187 -8.98 8.13 -27.11
CA ALA A 187 -9.83 6.95 -27.01
C ALA A 187 -11.06 7.20 -26.14
N ALA A 188 -10.90 7.95 -25.04
CA ALA A 188 -11.99 8.33 -24.16
C ALA A 188 -13.04 9.21 -24.89
N GLY A 189 -12.59 10.16 -25.72
CA GLY A 189 -13.48 10.96 -26.56
C GLY A 189 -14.21 10.12 -27.61
N LYS A 190 -13.51 9.21 -28.29
CA LYS A 190 -14.13 8.27 -29.25
C LYS A 190 -15.17 7.37 -28.59
N PHE A 191 -14.92 6.95 -27.34
CA PHE A 191 -15.88 6.13 -26.59
C PHE A 191 -17.13 6.95 -26.26
N TYR A 192 -16.96 8.17 -25.79
CA TYR A 192 -18.06 9.08 -25.48
C TYR A 192 -18.98 9.28 -26.71
N ASP A 193 -18.40 9.54 -27.88
CA ASP A 193 -19.15 9.71 -29.12
C ASP A 193 -19.87 8.42 -29.54
N TRP A 194 -19.18 7.28 -29.45
CA TRP A 194 -19.72 5.96 -29.85
C TRP A 194 -20.83 5.49 -28.92
N SER A 195 -20.68 5.66 -27.61
CA SER A 195 -21.64 5.23 -26.59
C SER A 195 -22.89 6.14 -26.51
N GLY A 196 -22.85 7.33 -27.09
CA GLY A 196 -23.92 8.32 -26.98
C GLY A 196 -23.84 9.14 -25.70
N GLY A 197 -22.64 9.31 -25.14
CA GLY A 197 -22.37 10.20 -24.01
C GLY A 197 -22.00 9.53 -22.70
N GLU A 198 -21.63 8.25 -22.71
CA GLU A 198 -21.11 7.57 -21.54
C GLU A 198 -19.61 7.87 -21.34
N ALA A 199 -19.18 7.98 -20.09
CA ALA A 199 -17.79 8.21 -19.78
C ALA A 199 -16.95 6.93 -19.96
N PHE A 200 -15.75 7.08 -20.51
CA PHE A 200 -14.83 5.99 -20.73
C PHE A 200 -14.21 5.46 -19.44
N CYS A 201 -13.80 6.35 -18.53
CA CYS A 201 -13.00 5.98 -17.36
C CYS A 201 -13.39 6.78 -16.12
N ALA A 202 -13.49 6.10 -14.98
CA ALA A 202 -13.52 6.71 -13.67
C ALA A 202 -12.11 6.72 -13.06
N LEU A 203 -11.71 7.86 -12.46
CA LEU A 203 -10.40 8.04 -11.85
C LEU A 203 -10.50 8.19 -10.33
N ASP A 204 -9.91 7.24 -9.57
CA ASP A 204 -9.91 7.30 -8.09
C ASP A 204 -8.95 8.37 -7.56
N TYR A 205 -7.82 8.58 -8.22
CA TYR A 205 -6.76 9.51 -7.78
C TYR A 205 -6.27 10.37 -8.95
N PRO A 206 -7.13 11.26 -9.49
CA PRO A 206 -6.86 11.97 -10.74
C PRO A 206 -5.61 12.84 -10.68
N ILE A 207 -5.35 13.49 -9.54
CA ILE A 207 -4.18 14.36 -9.41
C ILE A 207 -2.85 13.61 -9.57
N ARG A 208 -2.76 12.37 -9.08
CA ARG A 208 -1.55 11.55 -9.26
C ARG A 208 -1.24 11.25 -10.71
N SER A 209 -2.26 11.03 -11.55
CA SER A 209 -2.04 10.82 -12.98
C SER A 209 -1.52 12.08 -13.66
N VAL A 210 -1.99 13.26 -13.22
CA VAL A 210 -1.50 14.57 -13.70
C VAL A 210 -0.04 14.78 -13.27
N GLU A 211 0.28 14.53 -12.00
CA GLU A 211 1.63 14.65 -11.45
C GLU A 211 2.63 13.76 -12.20
N LEU A 212 2.29 12.48 -12.38
CA LEU A 212 3.16 11.54 -13.08
C LEU A 212 3.35 11.93 -14.55
N ASN A 213 2.26 12.33 -15.24
CA ASN A 213 2.35 12.83 -16.61
C ASN A 213 3.28 14.06 -16.70
N ALA A 214 3.19 14.99 -15.76
CA ALA A 214 4.07 16.15 -15.70
C ALA A 214 5.54 15.78 -15.44
N LEU A 215 5.80 14.88 -14.49
CA LEU A 215 7.14 14.39 -14.19
C LEU A 215 7.78 13.66 -15.39
N GLU A 216 7.02 12.80 -16.05
CA GLU A 216 7.44 12.07 -17.25
C GLU A 216 7.76 13.02 -18.42
N HIS A 217 7.09 14.19 -18.50
CA HIS A 217 7.40 15.28 -19.44
C HIS A 217 8.56 16.16 -18.98
N GLY A 218 9.18 15.89 -17.83
CA GLY A 218 10.33 16.64 -17.34
C GLY A 218 9.98 17.98 -16.68
N SER A 219 8.81 18.07 -16.03
CA SER A 219 8.39 19.29 -15.32
C SER A 219 9.36 19.73 -14.23
N GLY A 220 10.18 18.82 -13.69
CA GLY A 220 10.88 19.05 -12.43
C GLY A 220 9.90 19.22 -11.28
N ASP A 221 10.29 19.97 -10.25
CA ASP A 221 9.42 20.30 -9.13
C ASP A 221 8.29 21.25 -9.58
N PHE A 222 7.08 20.90 -9.26
CA PHE A 222 5.87 21.68 -9.57
C PHE A 222 5.12 22.13 -8.30
N TYR A 223 5.80 22.12 -7.16
CA TYR A 223 5.28 22.69 -5.91
C TYR A 223 5.94 24.05 -5.63
N THR A 224 5.18 24.94 -5.05
CA THR A 224 5.70 26.18 -4.46
C THR A 224 6.34 25.88 -3.11
N GLU A 225 7.13 26.82 -2.57
CA GLU A 225 7.74 26.72 -1.22
C GLU A 225 6.70 26.43 -0.11
N ASN A 226 5.46 26.83 -0.31
CA ASN A 226 4.35 26.60 0.63
C ASN A 226 3.60 25.29 0.40
N GLY A 227 4.07 24.44 -0.51
CA GLY A 227 3.47 23.14 -0.82
C GLY A 227 2.19 23.20 -1.69
N TRP A 228 1.93 24.32 -2.36
CA TRP A 228 0.86 24.44 -3.35
C TRP A 228 1.36 24.12 -4.75
N TYR A 229 0.49 23.69 -5.65
CA TYR A 229 0.84 23.50 -7.05
C TYR A 229 1.26 24.83 -7.69
N ASP A 230 2.43 24.84 -8.36
CA ASP A 230 2.89 26.01 -9.11
C ASP A 230 2.19 26.08 -10.48
N THR A 231 1.21 26.94 -10.57
CA THR A 231 0.47 27.19 -11.81
C THR A 231 1.29 27.90 -12.89
N ASN A 232 2.51 28.37 -12.58
CA ASN A 232 3.46 28.90 -13.54
C ASN A 232 4.33 27.81 -14.17
N ASN A 233 4.40 26.61 -13.58
CA ASN A 233 5.04 25.46 -14.22
C ASN A 233 4.23 25.06 -15.45
N VAL A 234 4.76 25.36 -16.63
CA VAL A 234 4.05 25.18 -17.91
C VAL A 234 3.73 23.71 -18.16
N VAL A 235 4.68 22.82 -17.87
CA VAL A 235 4.52 21.37 -18.13
C VAL A 235 3.45 20.78 -17.21
N PHE A 236 3.47 21.11 -15.92
CA PHE A 236 2.40 20.70 -15.00
C PHE A 236 1.03 21.22 -15.44
N LYS A 237 0.98 22.50 -15.84
CA LYS A 237 -0.27 23.14 -16.32
C LYS A 237 -0.80 22.46 -17.58
N GLU A 238 0.06 22.06 -18.53
CA GLU A 238 -0.35 21.35 -19.74
C GLU A 238 -0.93 19.97 -19.41
N SER A 239 -0.27 19.20 -18.54
CA SER A 239 -0.76 17.90 -18.05
C SER A 239 -2.11 18.04 -17.32
N TRP A 240 -2.24 19.07 -16.47
CA TRP A 240 -3.50 19.39 -15.81
C TRP A 240 -4.60 19.74 -16.81
N MET A 241 -4.31 20.59 -17.81
CA MET A 241 -5.29 21.01 -18.82
C MET A 241 -5.74 19.86 -19.72
N GLN A 242 -4.89 18.90 -19.99
CA GLN A 242 -5.25 17.69 -20.75
C GLN A 242 -6.32 16.88 -19.99
N PHE A 243 -6.08 16.60 -18.70
CA PHE A 243 -7.07 15.96 -17.81
C PHE A 243 -8.34 16.79 -17.67
N ALA A 244 -8.23 18.10 -17.36
CA ALA A 244 -9.36 18.97 -17.09
C ALA A 244 -10.30 19.12 -18.30
N ARG A 245 -9.76 19.15 -19.52
CA ARG A 245 -10.58 19.16 -20.76
C ARG A 245 -11.38 17.88 -20.90
N SER A 246 -10.75 16.73 -20.72
CA SER A 246 -11.41 15.42 -20.81
C SER A 246 -12.51 15.27 -19.76
N LEU A 247 -12.26 15.74 -18.53
CA LEU A 247 -13.26 15.80 -17.46
C LEU A 247 -14.42 16.73 -17.80
N ALA A 248 -14.14 17.94 -18.29
CA ALA A 248 -15.16 18.93 -18.65
C ALA A 248 -16.03 18.49 -19.84
N GLN A 249 -15.48 17.65 -20.73
CA GLN A 249 -16.21 17.06 -21.85
C GLN A 249 -17.00 15.79 -21.47
N GLY A 250 -16.86 15.30 -20.25
CA GLY A 250 -17.51 14.07 -19.79
C GLY A 250 -16.85 12.77 -20.27
N HIS A 251 -15.67 12.85 -20.89
CA HIS A 251 -14.95 11.67 -21.38
C HIS A 251 -14.42 10.79 -20.24
N VAL A 252 -14.06 11.42 -19.12
CA VAL A 252 -13.68 10.78 -17.87
C VAL A 252 -14.46 11.38 -16.71
N VAL A 253 -14.57 10.65 -15.60
CA VAL A 253 -15.30 11.08 -14.42
C VAL A 253 -14.47 10.93 -13.15
N VAL A 254 -14.76 11.80 -12.18
CA VAL A 254 -14.29 11.74 -10.79
C VAL A 254 -15.52 11.81 -9.90
N SER A 255 -15.65 10.90 -8.96
CA SER A 255 -16.79 10.84 -8.06
C SER A 255 -16.40 10.30 -6.68
N ASP A 256 -17.35 10.30 -5.75
CA ASP A 256 -17.17 9.71 -4.42
C ASP A 256 -17.23 8.16 -4.43
N LEU A 257 -17.64 7.56 -5.56
CA LEU A 257 -17.66 6.13 -5.76
C LEU A 257 -16.31 5.66 -6.32
N TYR A 258 -15.81 4.55 -5.82
CA TYR A 258 -14.61 3.91 -6.37
C TYR A 258 -14.82 3.48 -7.83
N SER A 259 -13.76 3.58 -8.62
CA SER A 259 -13.78 3.25 -10.05
C SER A 259 -14.21 1.81 -10.32
N ASN A 260 -13.80 0.84 -9.51
CA ASN A 260 -14.24 -0.56 -9.63
C ASN A 260 -15.76 -0.71 -9.50
N THR A 261 -16.40 0.03 -8.58
CA THR A 261 -17.85 0.03 -8.43
C THR A 261 -18.53 0.51 -9.71
N GLN A 262 -18.05 1.61 -10.28
CA GLN A 262 -18.61 2.19 -11.51
C GLN A 262 -18.42 1.29 -12.74
N VAL A 263 -17.30 0.56 -12.82
CA VAL A 263 -17.09 -0.46 -13.87
C VAL A 263 -18.06 -1.64 -13.70
N MET A 264 -18.25 -2.13 -12.47
CA MET A 264 -19.18 -3.24 -12.18
C MET A 264 -20.65 -2.89 -12.36
N THR A 265 -21.01 -1.62 -12.30
CA THR A 265 -22.37 -1.13 -12.58
C THR A 265 -22.55 -0.71 -14.04
N GLY A 266 -21.51 -0.78 -14.85
CA GLY A 266 -21.55 -0.37 -16.25
C GLY A 266 -21.70 1.15 -16.44
N ASP A 267 -21.43 1.95 -15.40
CA ASP A 267 -21.48 3.41 -15.49
C ASP A 267 -20.29 4.00 -16.28
N VAL A 268 -19.19 3.25 -16.32
CA VAL A 268 -17.99 3.55 -17.11
C VAL A 268 -17.42 2.23 -17.69
N LEU A 269 -16.65 2.34 -18.78
CA LEU A 269 -16.01 1.20 -19.39
C LEU A 269 -14.75 0.74 -18.63
N SER A 270 -14.04 1.67 -18.02
CA SER A 270 -12.78 1.42 -17.32
C SER A 270 -12.64 2.20 -16.04
N GLY A 271 -11.73 1.77 -15.18
CA GLY A 271 -11.39 2.45 -13.94
C GLY A 271 -9.87 2.57 -13.79
N LEU A 272 -9.39 3.77 -13.47
CA LEU A 272 -8.00 4.01 -13.10
C LEU A 272 -7.93 4.12 -11.58
N GLY A 273 -7.39 3.10 -10.93
CA GLY A 273 -7.38 3.01 -9.49
C GLY A 273 -6.25 2.15 -8.94
N SER A 274 -6.29 1.89 -7.64
CA SER A 274 -5.31 1.05 -6.96
C SER A 274 -5.32 -0.38 -7.50
N SER A 275 -4.16 -1.00 -7.64
CA SER A 275 -4.03 -2.45 -7.93
C SER A 275 -4.75 -3.31 -6.90
N ALA A 276 -4.94 -2.84 -5.66
CA ALA A 276 -5.72 -3.53 -4.64
C ALA A 276 -7.22 -3.62 -5.00
N ALA A 277 -7.73 -2.78 -5.90
CA ALA A 277 -9.12 -2.82 -6.35
C ALA A 277 -9.50 -4.15 -7.00
N ILE A 278 -8.54 -4.92 -7.53
CA ILE A 278 -8.78 -6.24 -8.10
C ILE A 278 -9.48 -7.20 -7.12
N LEU A 279 -9.26 -7.02 -5.82
CA LEU A 279 -9.87 -7.84 -4.76
C LEU A 279 -11.37 -7.54 -4.55
N TYR A 280 -11.89 -6.49 -5.17
CA TYR A 280 -13.26 -6.00 -5.02
C TYR A 280 -14.06 -6.06 -6.31
N TYR A 281 -13.49 -6.58 -7.40
CA TYR A 281 -14.24 -6.84 -8.62
C TYR A 281 -15.06 -8.14 -8.49
N ASN A 282 -16.29 -8.11 -8.98
CA ASN A 282 -17.14 -9.28 -9.09
C ASN A 282 -16.96 -9.94 -10.46
N ASP A 283 -17.40 -11.18 -10.58
CA ASP A 283 -17.41 -11.93 -11.86
C ASP A 283 -18.51 -11.45 -12.84
N THR A 284 -19.22 -10.38 -12.52
CA THR A 284 -20.41 -9.94 -13.27
C THR A 284 -20.50 -8.41 -13.28
N VAL A 285 -20.78 -7.85 -14.44
CA VAL A 285 -21.26 -6.46 -14.60
C VAL A 285 -22.78 -6.47 -14.52
N THR A 286 -23.35 -5.56 -13.74
CA THR A 286 -24.79 -5.36 -13.62
C THR A 286 -25.14 -3.94 -14.05
N TYR A 287 -25.77 -3.81 -15.21
CA TYR A 287 -26.15 -2.52 -15.79
C TYR A 287 -27.39 -1.90 -15.11
N ARG A 288 -27.61 -0.60 -15.33
CA ARG A 288 -28.74 0.15 -14.73
C ARG A 288 -30.12 -0.38 -15.10
N ASP A 289 -30.26 -0.99 -16.27
CA ASP A 289 -31.51 -1.65 -16.72
C ASP A 289 -31.73 -3.04 -16.11
N GLY A 290 -30.81 -3.52 -15.28
CA GLY A 290 -30.84 -4.82 -14.63
C GLY A 290 -30.25 -5.93 -15.49
N THR A 291 -29.79 -5.67 -16.70
CA THR A 291 -29.09 -6.68 -17.50
C THR A 291 -27.73 -7.00 -16.87
N GLN A 292 -27.28 -8.24 -17.06
CA GLN A 292 -26.02 -8.73 -16.52
C GLN A 292 -25.20 -9.40 -17.61
N GLU A 293 -23.88 -9.23 -17.54
CA GLU A 293 -22.95 -10.01 -18.35
C GLU A 293 -21.73 -10.43 -17.50
N PRO A 294 -21.04 -11.52 -17.85
CA PRO A 294 -19.79 -11.89 -17.18
C PRO A 294 -18.76 -10.76 -17.28
N MET A 295 -18.04 -10.51 -16.19
CA MET A 295 -16.92 -9.59 -16.18
C MET A 295 -15.70 -10.28 -16.82
N ASP A 296 -15.23 -9.74 -17.93
CA ASP A 296 -13.91 -10.06 -18.52
C ASP A 296 -12.95 -8.91 -18.16
N LEU A 297 -12.31 -9.02 -16.99
CA LEU A 297 -11.50 -7.94 -16.46
C LEU A 297 -10.11 -7.93 -17.09
N HIS A 298 -9.82 -6.92 -17.91
CA HIS A 298 -8.49 -6.64 -18.44
C HIS A 298 -7.75 -5.63 -17.58
N VAL A 299 -6.57 -6.02 -17.08
CA VAL A 299 -5.71 -5.19 -16.25
C VAL A 299 -4.54 -4.70 -17.09
N LEU A 300 -4.39 -3.40 -17.17
CA LEU A 300 -3.39 -2.72 -17.99
C LEU A 300 -2.52 -1.80 -17.11
N PRO A 301 -1.26 -1.54 -17.49
CA PRO A 301 -0.50 -0.46 -16.91
C PRO A 301 -1.26 0.88 -17.05
N MET A 302 -1.05 1.78 -16.12
CA MET A 302 -1.48 3.17 -16.29
C MET A 302 -0.81 3.78 -17.53
N SER A 303 -1.51 4.68 -18.21
CA SER A 303 -0.97 5.44 -19.33
C SER A 303 0.27 6.23 -18.91
N LYS A 304 1.18 6.48 -19.82
CA LYS A 304 2.40 7.27 -19.60
C LYS A 304 2.59 8.32 -20.71
N THR A 305 3.53 9.20 -20.53
CA THR A 305 3.98 10.11 -21.57
C THR A 305 4.65 9.32 -22.71
N ALA A 306 4.33 9.65 -23.96
CA ALA A 306 4.94 9.00 -25.13
C ALA A 306 6.47 9.17 -25.13
N GLY A 307 7.19 8.05 -25.24
CA GLY A 307 8.66 8.05 -25.29
C GLY A 307 9.36 8.17 -23.93
N ALA A 308 8.63 8.42 -22.84
CA ALA A 308 9.21 8.45 -21.50
C ALA A 308 9.29 7.06 -20.86
N ASP A 309 10.15 6.92 -19.87
CA ASP A 309 10.09 5.78 -18.94
C ASP A 309 8.88 5.93 -18.04
N ALA A 310 8.15 4.82 -17.81
CA ALA A 310 6.96 4.85 -16.98
C ALA A 310 7.33 5.09 -15.52
N LEU A 311 6.71 6.09 -14.91
CA LEU A 311 6.73 6.30 -13.47
C LEU A 311 5.56 5.54 -12.84
N MET A 312 5.83 4.90 -11.71
CA MET A 312 4.80 4.15 -10.99
C MET A 312 4.62 4.71 -9.59
N THR A 313 3.37 4.85 -9.18
CA THR A 313 3.06 5.19 -7.79
C THR A 313 3.37 4.00 -6.88
N GLN A 314 3.82 4.31 -5.68
CA GLN A 314 3.93 3.37 -4.58
C GLN A 314 3.00 3.85 -3.47
N ALA A 315 2.02 3.05 -3.14
CA ALA A 315 1.05 3.37 -2.11
C ALA A 315 0.84 2.17 -1.16
N GLY A 316 0.24 2.44 -0.02
CA GLY A 316 -0.06 1.44 0.99
C GLY A 316 0.37 1.90 2.37
N VAL A 317 -0.13 1.20 3.37
CA VAL A 317 0.28 1.37 4.76
C VAL A 317 1.47 0.49 5.08
N GLY A 318 2.27 0.89 6.06
CA GLY A 318 3.28 0.03 6.68
C GLY A 318 2.88 -0.33 8.10
N LEU A 319 3.61 -1.26 8.69
CA LEU A 319 3.42 -1.72 10.07
C LEU A 319 4.30 -0.94 11.03
N CYS A 320 3.68 -0.30 12.00
CA CYS A 320 4.33 0.35 13.13
C CYS A 320 4.14 -0.44 14.42
N ALA A 321 5.10 -0.29 15.34
CA ALA A 321 4.95 -0.71 16.74
C ALA A 321 5.12 0.48 17.69
N TYR A 322 4.21 0.62 18.65
CA TYR A 322 4.32 1.63 19.69
C TYR A 322 5.27 1.14 20.80
N LYS A 323 6.17 2.01 21.26
CA LYS A 323 7.11 1.68 22.34
C LYS A 323 6.35 1.58 23.66
N THR A 324 6.33 0.40 24.24
CA THR A 324 5.80 0.14 25.59
C THR A 324 6.85 -0.55 26.45
N THR A 325 7.13 -1.83 26.20
CA THR A 325 8.17 -2.61 26.90
C THR A 325 9.08 -3.27 25.87
N ASP A 326 10.32 -3.59 26.28
CA ASP A 326 11.25 -4.33 25.40
C ASP A 326 10.71 -5.71 25.02
N GLN A 327 9.98 -6.38 25.92
CA GLN A 327 9.33 -7.67 25.62
C GLN A 327 8.28 -7.51 24.51
N LYS A 328 7.44 -6.47 24.53
CA LYS A 328 6.46 -6.21 23.46
C LYS A 328 7.14 -5.80 22.15
N ALA A 329 8.22 -5.02 22.21
CA ALA A 329 8.99 -4.66 21.02
C ALA A 329 9.66 -5.90 20.37
N GLU A 330 10.18 -6.83 21.17
CA GLU A 330 10.71 -8.09 20.68
C GLU A 330 9.60 -9.01 20.12
N ALA A 331 8.45 -9.07 20.78
CA ALA A 331 7.28 -9.79 20.30
C ALA A 331 6.75 -9.23 18.97
N ALA A 332 6.73 -7.92 18.82
CA ALA A 332 6.36 -7.26 17.58
C ALA A 332 7.34 -7.61 16.44
N ALA A 333 8.64 -7.58 16.70
CA ALA A 333 9.65 -7.98 15.72
C ALA A 333 9.53 -9.47 15.34
N LEU A 334 9.20 -10.34 16.28
CA LEU A 334 8.95 -11.75 16.01
C LEU A 334 7.74 -11.96 15.09
N PHE A 335 6.68 -11.19 15.29
CA PHE A 335 5.48 -11.28 14.44
C PHE A 335 5.73 -10.75 13.02
N VAL A 336 6.58 -9.75 12.86
CA VAL A 336 6.92 -9.14 11.57
C VAL A 336 7.85 -10.01 10.72
N ARG A 337 8.72 -10.86 11.33
CA ARG A 337 9.56 -11.87 10.66
C ARG A 337 8.76 -13.01 10.04
#